data_bc31823bce3565926c7a034189c35c3e
#
_entry.id   bc31823bce3565926c7a034189c35c3e
#
_cell.length_a   1.000
_cell.length_b   1.000
_cell.length_c   1.000
_cell.angle_alpha   90.00
_cell.angle_beta   90.00
_cell.angle_gamma   90.00
#
_symmetry.space_group_name_H-M   'P 1'
#
loop_
_entity.id
_entity.type
_entity.pdbx_description
1 polymer ?
#
loop_
_entity_poly.entity_id
_entity_poly.type
_entity_poly.pdbx_seq_one_letter_code
_entity_poly.pdbx_strand_id
1 'polypeptide(L)'
;MQLISATIPILATETVDSSMVLAAVLLSLVVIYFASKVGGELCNKIGLPAVLGELLGGVVIGVSVLHLLVFPEGGTDASNSLIMTFLQLTAGLTPEATPQVFAVQSEVVSVLSELGVIILLFEIGLESNLKDLMAVGVQAFVVATVGVIVPFAAGTVGLMTIFGISAIPAIFAGAALTATSIGITSKVLSELGRLNSKEGQIILGAAVIDDVLGIIVLAVVASLAKDGVVDVGNVIYLIISASAFLIGAIVFGNIFNKSFVAIADQLKTRGELVIPAFIFAIIMAYLASVIHLEAILGAFAAGLVLEETDKRKELQKQVIPIADMLVPVFFVTVGAKTDLGVLNPAIPTNQEALIMATFLITVAIIGKVVTGLTVFGQPGINRWAIGVGMIPRGEVGLVFAGVGAASGVLSKPLGAAIIMMVIITTFIAPPLLRFVFPESNTATNLDSNSEKLLAVETPQSLSTTKDN
;
A
#
# COMPACT_ATOMS: atom_id res chain seq x y z
N MET A 1 7.81 -24.42 -21.74
CA MET A 1 6.45 -24.94 -21.58
C MET A 1 6.57 -26.32 -20.95
N GLN A 2 6.69 -26.34 -19.62
CA GLN A 2 6.45 -27.54 -18.82
C GLN A 2 5.79 -27.02 -17.52
N LEU A 3 4.50 -27.22 -17.48
CA LEU A 3 3.64 -27.04 -16.31
C LEU A 3 4.23 -27.89 -15.18
N ILE A 4 4.63 -27.21 -14.10
CA ILE A 4 4.79 -27.86 -12.80
C ILE A 4 3.37 -28.19 -12.35
N SER A 5 2.91 -29.40 -12.68
CA SER A 5 1.80 -30.02 -12.00
C SER A 5 2.28 -30.35 -10.59
N ALA A 6 2.18 -29.40 -9.67
CA ALA A 6 2.11 -29.73 -8.27
C ALA A 6 0.82 -30.54 -8.12
N THR A 7 0.97 -31.85 -8.08
CA THR A 7 -0.09 -32.77 -7.66
C THR A 7 -0.43 -32.42 -6.22
N ILE A 8 -1.41 -31.54 -6.06
CA ILE A 8 -2.09 -31.38 -4.79
C ILE A 8 -2.72 -32.76 -4.55
N PRO A 9 -2.37 -33.48 -3.49
CA PRO A 9 -3.11 -34.69 -3.15
C PRO A 9 -4.55 -34.25 -2.92
N ILE A 10 -5.45 -34.73 -3.77
CA ILE A 10 -6.88 -34.70 -3.51
C ILE A 10 -7.09 -35.67 -2.33
N LEU A 11 -6.73 -35.21 -1.13
CA LEU A 11 -7.21 -35.77 0.11
C LEU A 11 -8.71 -35.42 0.17
N ALA A 12 -9.51 -36.43 0.42
CA ALA A 12 -10.94 -36.45 0.50
C ALA A 12 -11.51 -35.08 0.89
N THR A 13 -12.25 -34.45 -0.01
CA THR A 13 -13.00 -33.21 0.22
C THR A 13 -14.07 -33.48 1.29
N GLU A 14 -13.69 -33.43 2.56
CA GLU A 14 -14.64 -32.98 3.57
C GLU A 14 -15.00 -31.55 3.14
N THR A 15 -16.28 -31.38 2.81
CA THR A 15 -16.80 -30.07 2.39
C THR A 15 -16.55 -29.08 3.51
N VAL A 16 -15.66 -28.11 3.25
CA VAL A 16 -15.41 -27.02 4.21
C VAL A 16 -16.75 -26.43 4.60
N ASP A 17 -17.07 -26.42 5.87
CA ASP A 17 -18.32 -25.84 6.35
C ASP A 17 -18.35 -24.35 6.05
N SER A 18 -19.03 -23.99 4.97
CA SER A 18 -19.13 -22.61 4.48
C SER A 18 -19.73 -21.66 5.53
N SER A 19 -20.54 -22.19 6.47
CA SER A 19 -21.12 -21.40 7.55
C SER A 19 -20.07 -20.99 8.58
N MET A 20 -19.13 -21.89 8.89
CA MET A 20 -18.01 -21.61 9.80
C MET A 20 -16.99 -20.65 9.18
N VAL A 21 -16.70 -20.79 7.88
CA VAL A 21 -15.88 -19.84 7.15
C VAL A 21 -16.50 -18.44 7.18
N LEU A 22 -17.80 -18.35 6.87
CA LEU A 22 -18.50 -17.06 6.92
C LEU A 22 -18.45 -16.45 8.32
N ALA A 23 -18.69 -17.23 9.37
CA ALA A 23 -18.61 -16.77 10.76
C ALA A 23 -17.21 -16.25 11.10
N ALA A 24 -16.16 -16.98 10.68
CA ALA A 24 -14.77 -16.58 10.87
C ALA A 24 -14.43 -15.26 10.16
N VAL A 25 -14.85 -15.10 8.90
CA VAL A 25 -14.64 -13.88 8.11
C VAL A 25 -15.40 -12.71 8.73
N LEU A 26 -16.66 -12.88 9.11
CA LEU A 26 -17.45 -11.82 9.75
C LEU A 26 -16.80 -11.34 11.06
N LEU A 27 -16.35 -12.28 11.90
CA LEU A 27 -15.66 -11.94 13.14
C LEU A 27 -14.33 -11.23 12.88
N SER A 28 -13.58 -11.66 11.86
CA SER A 28 -12.35 -10.97 11.43
C SER A 28 -12.64 -9.54 11.00
N LEU A 29 -13.68 -9.30 10.22
CA LEU A 29 -14.06 -7.94 9.79
C LEU A 29 -14.47 -7.06 10.98
N VAL A 30 -15.20 -7.59 11.96
CA VAL A 30 -15.52 -6.85 13.20
C VAL A 30 -14.25 -6.42 13.91
N VAL A 31 -13.29 -7.34 14.09
CA VAL A 31 -12.02 -7.05 14.76
C VAL A 31 -11.20 -6.02 13.95
N ILE A 32 -11.15 -6.15 12.63
CA ILE A 32 -10.45 -5.22 11.73
C ILE A 32 -11.03 -3.81 11.84
N TYR A 33 -12.35 -3.63 11.69
CA TYR A 33 -12.97 -2.31 11.77
C TYR A 33 -12.86 -1.69 13.15
N PHE A 34 -12.96 -2.48 14.21
CA PHE A 34 -12.75 -1.99 15.56
C PHE A 34 -11.32 -1.50 15.77
N ALA A 35 -10.31 -2.29 15.35
CA ALA A 35 -8.90 -1.92 15.47
C ALA A 35 -8.57 -0.68 14.63
N SER A 36 -9.09 -0.58 13.40
CA SER A 36 -8.92 0.58 12.52
C SER A 36 -9.48 1.86 13.18
N LYS A 37 -10.72 1.83 13.64
CA LYS A 37 -11.35 3.02 14.23
C LYS A 37 -10.68 3.44 15.54
N VAL A 38 -10.41 2.51 16.44
CA VAL A 38 -9.72 2.81 17.70
C VAL A 38 -8.30 3.32 17.45
N GLY A 39 -7.53 2.63 16.61
CA GLY A 39 -6.16 3.02 16.29
C GLY A 39 -6.10 4.37 15.58
N GLY A 40 -6.93 4.57 14.54
CA GLY A 40 -7.00 5.83 13.79
C GLY A 40 -7.37 7.01 14.66
N GLU A 41 -8.38 6.89 15.52
CA GLU A 41 -8.79 7.94 16.45
C GLU A 41 -7.71 8.28 17.50
N LEU A 42 -7.00 7.26 18.00
CA LEU A 42 -5.90 7.49 18.96
C LEU A 42 -4.76 8.28 18.31
N CYS A 43 -4.34 7.88 17.08
CA CYS A 43 -3.31 8.60 16.35
C CYS A 43 -3.76 10.03 15.98
N ASN A 44 -4.99 10.21 15.54
CA ASN A 44 -5.53 11.52 15.21
C ASN A 44 -5.54 12.47 16.42
N LYS A 45 -5.91 12.00 17.62
CA LYS A 45 -5.88 12.79 18.87
C LYS A 45 -4.49 13.31 19.24
N ILE A 46 -3.43 12.57 18.92
CA ILE A 46 -2.03 13.00 19.14
C ILE A 46 -1.43 13.69 17.92
N GLY A 47 -2.28 13.97 16.93
CA GLY A 47 -1.90 14.69 15.75
C GLY A 47 -1.05 13.87 14.75
N LEU A 48 -1.17 12.56 14.73
CA LEU A 48 -0.53 11.69 13.74
C LEU A 48 -1.54 11.25 12.66
N PRO A 49 -1.09 10.88 11.46
CA PRO A 49 -1.98 10.37 10.41
C PRO A 49 -2.80 9.16 10.89
N ALA A 50 -4.09 9.12 10.53
CA ALA A 50 -4.99 8.03 10.94
C ALA A 50 -4.52 6.66 10.43
N VAL A 51 -3.95 6.61 9.23
CA VAL A 51 -3.39 5.39 8.63
C VAL A 51 -2.31 4.74 9.52
N LEU A 52 -1.51 5.53 10.23
CA LEU A 52 -0.55 4.98 11.20
C LEU A 52 -1.27 4.25 12.33
N GLY A 53 -2.40 4.79 12.78
CA GLY A 53 -3.24 4.16 13.81
C GLY A 53 -3.87 2.86 13.33
N GLU A 54 -4.27 2.77 12.07
CA GLU A 54 -4.79 1.55 11.45
C GLU A 54 -3.71 0.46 11.38
N LEU A 55 -2.49 0.82 10.95
CA LEU A 55 -1.34 -0.09 10.95
C LEU A 55 -1.02 -0.59 12.37
N LEU A 56 -0.93 0.32 13.35
CA LEU A 56 -0.66 -0.03 14.75
C LEU A 56 -1.79 -0.88 15.36
N GLY A 57 -3.05 -0.54 15.05
CA GLY A 57 -4.22 -1.35 15.41
C GLY A 57 -4.10 -2.77 14.88
N GLY A 58 -3.66 -2.92 13.62
CA GLY A 58 -3.35 -4.20 13.01
C GLY A 58 -2.27 -4.98 13.77
N VAL A 59 -1.15 -4.34 14.12
CA VAL A 59 -0.08 -4.98 14.92
C VAL A 59 -0.61 -5.49 16.26
N VAL A 60 -1.48 -4.72 16.92
CA VAL A 60 -2.06 -5.11 18.22
C VAL A 60 -2.96 -6.33 18.10
N ILE A 61 -3.82 -6.39 17.08
CA ILE A 61 -4.72 -7.55 16.90
C ILE A 61 -4.06 -8.72 16.17
N GLY A 62 -2.91 -8.49 15.54
CA GLY A 62 -2.17 -9.42 14.71
C GLY A 62 -1.28 -10.40 15.48
N VAL A 63 -0.31 -10.93 14.76
CA VAL A 63 0.64 -11.95 15.20
C VAL A 63 1.55 -11.46 16.36
N SER A 64 1.70 -10.14 16.52
CA SER A 64 2.61 -9.57 17.50
C SER A 64 2.08 -9.54 18.94
N VAL A 65 0.76 -9.35 19.14
CA VAL A 65 0.22 -9.09 20.50
C VAL A 65 -0.98 -9.99 20.83
N LEU A 66 -2.13 -9.77 20.20
CA LEU A 66 -3.38 -10.43 20.60
C LEU A 66 -3.69 -11.73 19.84
N HIS A 67 -3.01 -12.01 18.75
CA HIS A 67 -3.25 -13.20 17.92
C HIS A 67 -4.72 -13.40 17.49
N LEU A 68 -5.49 -12.31 17.40
CA LEU A 68 -6.87 -12.33 16.91
C LEU A 68 -6.90 -12.57 15.40
N LEU A 69 -6.14 -11.78 14.65
CA LEU A 69 -6.03 -11.86 13.20
C LEU A 69 -4.62 -12.32 12.81
N VAL A 70 -4.46 -13.60 12.55
CA VAL A 70 -3.19 -14.21 12.14
C VAL A 70 -3.31 -14.85 10.76
N PHE A 71 -2.18 -15.03 10.08
CA PHE A 71 -2.12 -15.52 8.71
C PHE A 71 -1.07 -16.64 8.58
N PRO A 72 -1.30 -17.67 7.71
CA PRO A 72 -0.37 -18.78 7.53
C PRO A 72 1.02 -18.35 7.04
N GLU A 73 1.10 -17.24 6.32
CA GLU A 73 2.32 -16.71 5.69
C GLU A 73 3.43 -16.37 6.70
N GLY A 74 3.09 -16.09 7.95
CA GLY A 74 4.05 -15.82 9.05
C GLY A 74 4.53 -17.06 9.80
N GLY A 75 4.21 -18.29 9.34
CA GLY A 75 4.52 -19.52 10.07
C GLY A 75 3.62 -19.72 11.29
N THR A 76 2.50 -19.04 11.36
CA THR A 76 1.47 -19.18 12.38
C THR A 76 0.45 -20.24 11.99
N ASP A 77 0.08 -21.08 12.95
CA ASP A 77 -0.91 -22.13 12.75
C ASP A 77 -2.31 -21.68 13.23
N ALA A 78 -3.33 -22.43 12.82
CA ALA A 78 -4.71 -22.23 13.25
C ALA A 78 -4.86 -22.23 14.80
N SER A 79 -4.02 -22.99 15.50
CA SER A 79 -3.98 -23.05 16.96
C SER A 79 -3.56 -21.74 17.64
N ASN A 80 -2.88 -20.86 16.90
CA ASN A 80 -2.46 -19.56 17.41
C ASN A 80 -3.55 -18.48 17.24
N SER A 81 -4.63 -18.79 16.52
CA SER A 81 -5.73 -17.85 16.27
C SER A 81 -6.74 -17.84 17.40
N LEU A 82 -6.89 -16.70 18.08
CA LEU A 82 -7.95 -16.53 19.08
C LEU A 82 -9.35 -16.57 18.45
N ILE A 83 -9.51 -16.12 17.18
CA ILE A 83 -10.78 -16.24 16.46
C ILE A 83 -11.14 -17.72 16.27
N MET A 84 -10.20 -18.58 15.89
CA MET A 84 -10.46 -20.01 15.75
C MET A 84 -10.82 -20.65 17.09
N THR A 85 -10.09 -20.30 18.15
CA THR A 85 -10.40 -20.76 19.52
C THR A 85 -11.79 -20.31 19.97
N PHE A 86 -12.18 -19.07 19.69
CA PHE A 86 -13.50 -18.57 20.00
C PHE A 86 -14.61 -19.31 19.26
N LEU A 87 -14.42 -19.63 17.97
CA LEU A 87 -15.39 -20.39 17.18
C LEU A 87 -15.50 -21.86 17.64
N GLN A 88 -14.40 -22.44 18.10
CA GLN A 88 -14.46 -23.79 18.72
C GLN A 88 -15.34 -23.79 19.99
N LEU A 89 -15.23 -22.74 20.81
CA LEU A 89 -15.99 -22.65 22.07
C LEU A 89 -17.45 -22.27 21.88
N THR A 90 -17.78 -21.46 20.86
CA THR A 90 -19.10 -20.83 20.73
C THR A 90 -19.93 -21.36 19.57
N ALA A 91 -19.30 -21.80 18.48
CA ALA A 91 -19.96 -22.19 17.25
C ALA A 91 -19.80 -23.69 16.92
N GLY A 92 -19.07 -24.44 17.76
CA GLY A 92 -18.89 -25.88 17.57
C GLY A 92 -17.92 -26.23 16.43
N LEU A 93 -16.98 -25.34 16.09
CA LEU A 93 -15.92 -25.65 15.13
C LEU A 93 -15.06 -26.79 15.67
N THR A 94 -14.98 -27.89 14.91
CA THR A 94 -14.18 -29.04 15.34
C THR A 94 -12.69 -28.83 15.14
N PRO A 95 -11.82 -29.45 15.95
CA PRO A 95 -10.37 -29.33 15.78
C PRO A 95 -9.87 -29.77 14.40
N GLU A 96 -10.54 -30.78 13.80
CA GLU A 96 -10.18 -31.31 12.48
C GLU A 96 -10.48 -30.30 11.35
N ALA A 97 -11.60 -29.56 11.45
CA ALA A 97 -12.00 -28.56 10.46
C ALA A 97 -11.26 -27.21 10.65
N THR A 98 -10.71 -26.96 11.84
CA THR A 98 -10.07 -25.67 12.19
C THR A 98 -8.99 -25.24 11.21
N PRO A 99 -8.03 -26.08 10.76
CA PRO A 99 -6.98 -25.65 9.81
C PRO A 99 -7.54 -25.21 8.45
N GLN A 100 -8.59 -25.90 7.97
CA GLN A 100 -9.22 -25.57 6.70
C GLN A 100 -10.00 -24.26 6.77
N VAL A 101 -10.81 -24.06 7.82
CA VAL A 101 -11.55 -22.81 8.05
C VAL A 101 -10.59 -21.64 8.20
N PHE A 102 -9.49 -21.83 8.93
CA PHE A 102 -8.42 -20.83 9.10
C PHE A 102 -7.77 -20.43 7.76
N ALA A 103 -7.40 -21.41 6.93
CA ALA A 103 -6.77 -21.16 5.63
C ALA A 103 -7.70 -20.35 4.71
N VAL A 104 -8.98 -20.79 4.58
CA VAL A 104 -9.96 -20.10 3.73
C VAL A 104 -10.31 -18.71 4.27
N GLN A 105 -10.48 -18.55 5.59
CA GLN A 105 -10.71 -17.24 6.22
C GLN A 105 -9.56 -16.29 5.94
N SER A 106 -8.32 -16.76 6.09
CA SER A 106 -7.11 -15.96 5.85
C SER A 106 -6.99 -15.53 4.38
N GLU A 107 -7.32 -16.43 3.45
CA GLU A 107 -7.35 -16.14 2.02
C GLU A 107 -8.42 -15.08 1.68
N VAL A 108 -9.64 -15.22 2.19
CA VAL A 108 -10.72 -14.26 1.97
C VAL A 108 -10.35 -12.88 2.51
N VAL A 109 -9.78 -12.80 3.72
CA VAL A 109 -9.34 -11.51 4.29
C VAL A 109 -8.20 -10.92 3.47
N SER A 110 -7.26 -11.72 2.96
CA SER A 110 -6.17 -11.26 2.09
C SER A 110 -6.72 -10.70 0.76
N VAL A 111 -7.68 -11.36 0.12
CA VAL A 111 -8.34 -10.86 -1.10
C VAL A 111 -9.09 -9.56 -0.83
N LEU A 112 -9.80 -9.43 0.29
CA LEU A 112 -10.46 -8.17 0.67
C LEU A 112 -9.44 -7.05 0.93
N SER A 113 -8.29 -7.37 1.50
CA SER A 113 -7.18 -6.45 1.70
C SER A 113 -6.62 -5.94 0.35
N GLU A 114 -6.41 -6.83 -0.62
CA GLU A 114 -5.97 -6.47 -1.97
C GLU A 114 -7.01 -5.60 -2.69
N LEU A 115 -8.30 -5.91 -2.58
CA LEU A 115 -9.36 -5.05 -3.08
C LEU A 115 -9.35 -3.68 -2.40
N GLY A 116 -9.03 -3.63 -1.12
CA GLY A 116 -8.89 -2.38 -0.37
C GLY A 116 -7.82 -1.46 -0.96
N VAL A 117 -6.64 -1.98 -1.26
CA VAL A 117 -5.56 -1.17 -1.87
C VAL A 117 -5.85 -0.81 -3.32
N ILE A 118 -6.50 -1.69 -4.10
CA ILE A 118 -6.96 -1.39 -5.46
C ILE A 118 -7.91 -0.19 -5.45
N ILE A 119 -8.89 -0.17 -4.53
CA ILE A 119 -9.84 0.94 -4.40
C ILE A 119 -9.14 2.21 -3.91
N LEU A 120 -8.22 2.10 -2.96
CA LEU A 120 -7.41 3.22 -2.50
C LEU A 120 -6.68 3.89 -3.67
N LEU A 121 -6.00 3.10 -4.51
CA LEU A 121 -5.23 3.66 -5.63
C LEU A 121 -6.15 4.22 -6.73
N PHE A 122 -7.32 3.63 -6.92
CA PHE A 122 -8.35 4.20 -7.80
C PHE A 122 -8.84 5.56 -7.28
N GLU A 123 -9.14 5.69 -5.99
CA GLU A 123 -9.51 6.94 -5.33
C GLU A 123 -8.41 8.00 -5.46
N ILE A 124 -7.16 7.63 -5.15
CA ILE A 124 -5.98 8.51 -5.29
C ILE A 124 -5.81 8.95 -6.75
N GLY A 125 -6.03 8.07 -7.71
CA GLY A 125 -6.01 8.40 -9.13
C GLY A 125 -7.06 9.45 -9.50
N LEU A 126 -8.28 9.32 -8.97
CA LEU A 126 -9.36 10.32 -9.14
C LEU A 126 -9.07 11.67 -8.46
N GLU A 127 -8.33 11.65 -7.35
CA GLU A 127 -7.91 12.86 -6.64
C GLU A 127 -6.73 13.56 -7.30
N SER A 128 -5.87 12.82 -7.99
CA SER A 128 -4.65 13.32 -8.64
C SER A 128 -5.00 14.11 -9.90
N ASN A 129 -4.08 14.98 -10.34
CA ASN A 129 -4.21 15.70 -11.59
C ASN A 129 -3.24 15.15 -12.63
N LEU A 130 -3.75 14.55 -13.71
CA LEU A 130 -2.91 13.93 -14.74
C LEU A 130 -1.95 14.94 -15.40
N LYS A 131 -2.39 16.17 -15.64
CA LYS A 131 -1.56 17.21 -16.28
C LYS A 131 -0.42 17.64 -15.37
N ASP A 132 -0.70 17.82 -14.07
CA ASP A 132 0.30 18.18 -13.08
C ASP A 132 1.32 17.05 -12.89
N LEU A 133 0.85 15.79 -12.87
CA LEU A 133 1.69 14.60 -12.80
C LEU A 133 2.62 14.50 -14.02
N MET A 134 2.11 14.75 -15.23
CA MET A 134 2.91 14.78 -16.46
C MET A 134 3.91 15.93 -16.46
N ALA A 135 3.54 17.09 -15.93
CA ALA A 135 4.43 18.26 -15.85
C ALA A 135 5.67 18.04 -14.96
N VAL A 136 5.58 17.16 -13.96
CA VAL A 136 6.69 16.78 -13.09
C VAL A 136 7.33 15.44 -13.47
N GLY A 137 6.96 14.85 -14.59
CA GLY A 137 7.36 13.50 -14.98
C GLY A 137 8.88 13.27 -15.04
N VAL A 138 9.66 14.28 -15.51
CA VAL A 138 11.13 14.20 -15.55
C VAL A 138 11.70 14.15 -14.13
N GLN A 139 11.20 14.98 -13.21
CA GLN A 139 11.62 14.97 -11.81
C GLN A 139 11.25 13.66 -11.13
N ALA A 140 10.03 13.18 -11.36
CA ALA A 140 9.56 11.89 -10.86
C ALA A 140 10.43 10.73 -11.35
N PHE A 141 10.79 10.72 -12.63
CA PHE A 141 11.68 9.71 -13.21
C PHE A 141 13.08 9.73 -12.59
N VAL A 142 13.68 10.92 -12.39
CA VAL A 142 14.99 11.04 -11.74
C VAL A 142 14.94 10.59 -10.29
N VAL A 143 13.89 11.00 -9.54
CA VAL A 143 13.69 10.61 -8.14
C VAL A 143 13.53 9.08 -8.02
N ALA A 144 12.73 8.45 -8.88
CA ALA A 144 12.57 7.00 -8.91
C ALA A 144 13.88 6.27 -9.24
N THR A 145 14.56 6.71 -10.32
CA THR A 145 15.80 6.06 -10.76
C THR A 145 16.89 6.13 -9.69
N VAL A 146 17.10 7.30 -9.09
CA VAL A 146 18.07 7.46 -7.99
C VAL A 146 17.61 6.70 -6.76
N GLY A 147 16.28 6.67 -6.48
CA GLY A 147 15.65 5.94 -5.40
C GLY A 147 15.75 4.42 -5.51
N VAL A 148 15.99 3.89 -6.70
CA VAL A 148 16.32 2.48 -6.94
C VAL A 148 17.83 2.26 -6.85
N ILE A 149 18.62 3.03 -7.60
CA ILE A 149 20.07 2.79 -7.75
C ILE A 149 20.82 2.97 -6.42
N VAL A 150 20.55 4.07 -5.69
CA VAL A 150 21.34 4.41 -4.49
C VAL A 150 21.13 3.40 -3.35
N PRO A 151 19.89 3.06 -2.92
CA PRO A 151 19.71 2.05 -1.89
C PRO A 151 20.18 0.67 -2.33
N PHE A 152 19.93 0.28 -3.58
CA PHE A 152 20.38 -0.98 -4.13
C PHE A 152 21.90 -1.13 -4.07
N ALA A 153 22.64 -0.16 -4.61
CA ALA A 153 24.09 -0.20 -4.64
C ALA A 153 24.69 -0.13 -3.23
N ALA A 154 24.21 0.80 -2.40
CA ALA A 154 24.71 0.96 -1.02
C ALA A 154 24.40 -0.26 -0.15
N GLY A 155 23.19 -0.83 -0.27
CA GLY A 155 22.80 -2.03 0.45
C GLY A 155 23.64 -3.25 0.03
N THR A 156 23.73 -3.50 -1.28
CA THR A 156 24.52 -4.63 -1.82
C THR A 156 25.99 -4.52 -1.45
N VAL A 157 26.63 -3.38 -1.76
CA VAL A 157 28.06 -3.20 -1.49
C VAL A 157 28.34 -3.24 0.02
N GLY A 158 27.50 -2.60 0.83
CA GLY A 158 27.68 -2.60 2.29
C GLY A 158 27.52 -4.00 2.89
N LEU A 159 26.53 -4.79 2.45
CA LEU A 159 26.40 -6.19 2.91
C LEU A 159 27.60 -7.05 2.51
N MET A 160 28.16 -6.85 1.32
CA MET A 160 29.34 -7.58 0.88
C MET A 160 30.60 -7.16 1.64
N THR A 161 30.81 -5.86 1.84
CA THR A 161 32.09 -5.34 2.39
C THR A 161 32.12 -5.28 3.90
N ILE A 162 31.01 -4.97 4.57
CA ILE A 162 30.93 -4.82 6.03
C ILE A 162 30.59 -6.16 6.70
N PHE A 163 29.66 -6.91 6.10
CA PHE A 163 29.15 -8.16 6.70
C PHE A 163 29.70 -9.43 6.03
N GLY A 164 30.49 -9.31 4.95
CA GLY A 164 31.03 -10.47 4.24
C GLY A 164 29.99 -11.36 3.57
N ILE A 165 28.79 -10.85 3.32
CA ILE A 165 27.71 -11.58 2.66
C ILE A 165 28.09 -11.82 1.20
N SER A 166 27.87 -13.04 0.70
CA SER A 166 28.13 -13.39 -0.70
C SER A 166 27.24 -12.57 -1.66
N ALA A 167 27.70 -12.44 -2.93
CA ALA A 167 27.11 -11.51 -3.91
C ALA A 167 25.61 -11.70 -4.12
N ILE A 168 25.13 -12.94 -4.35
CA ILE A 168 23.72 -13.19 -4.68
C ILE A 168 22.79 -12.81 -3.52
N PRO A 169 22.97 -13.26 -2.26
CA PRO A 169 22.16 -12.78 -1.14
C PRO A 169 22.23 -11.28 -0.92
N ALA A 170 23.42 -10.67 -1.08
CA ALA A 170 23.60 -9.22 -0.94
C ALA A 170 22.82 -8.43 -2.01
N ILE A 171 22.85 -8.90 -3.26
CA ILE A 171 22.05 -8.33 -4.37
C ILE A 171 20.56 -8.47 -4.08
N PHE A 172 20.13 -9.62 -3.56
CA PHE A 172 18.74 -9.86 -3.20
C PHE A 172 18.25 -8.89 -2.09
N ALA A 173 19.03 -8.74 -1.04
CA ALA A 173 18.71 -7.81 0.04
C ALA A 173 18.80 -6.34 -0.41
N GLY A 174 19.76 -6.00 -1.27
CA GLY A 174 19.83 -4.68 -1.91
C GLY A 174 18.60 -4.38 -2.77
N ALA A 175 18.10 -5.38 -3.50
CA ALA A 175 16.88 -5.25 -4.30
C ALA A 175 15.63 -4.99 -3.43
N ALA A 176 15.53 -5.61 -2.26
CA ALA A 176 14.45 -5.33 -1.31
C ALA A 176 14.42 -3.88 -0.80
N LEU A 177 15.55 -3.14 -0.92
CA LEU A 177 15.64 -1.73 -0.57
C LEU A 177 15.09 -0.78 -1.66
N THR A 178 14.73 -1.27 -2.84
CA THR A 178 14.37 -0.41 -3.98
C THR A 178 12.94 0.07 -3.93
N ALA A 179 11.96 -0.81 -3.81
CA ALA A 179 10.54 -0.52 -3.93
C ALA A 179 10.02 0.43 -2.83
N THR A 180 9.11 1.34 -3.20
CA THR A 180 8.43 2.28 -2.31
C THR A 180 6.95 1.94 -2.23
N SER A 181 6.33 1.95 -1.03
CA SER A 181 4.89 1.71 -0.91
C SER A 181 4.09 2.92 -1.36
N ILE A 182 3.51 2.84 -2.56
CA ILE A 182 2.62 3.88 -3.08
C ILE A 182 1.35 4.00 -2.22
N GLY A 183 0.78 2.90 -1.74
CA GLY A 183 -0.44 2.90 -0.94
C GLY A 183 -0.31 3.69 0.36
N ILE A 184 0.75 3.44 1.13
CA ILE A 184 1.00 4.15 2.40
C ILE A 184 1.29 5.63 2.13
N THR A 185 2.21 5.91 1.20
CA THR A 185 2.63 7.28 0.87
C THR A 185 1.46 8.13 0.37
N SER A 186 0.66 7.62 -0.57
CA SER A 186 -0.46 8.35 -1.14
C SER A 186 -1.56 8.63 -0.11
N LYS A 187 -1.86 7.65 0.76
CA LYS A 187 -2.83 7.83 1.84
C LYS A 187 -2.40 8.90 2.82
N VAL A 188 -1.13 8.88 3.26
CA VAL A 188 -0.59 9.92 4.14
C VAL A 188 -0.61 11.30 3.47
N LEU A 189 -0.23 11.40 2.20
CA LEU A 189 -0.29 12.66 1.45
C LEU A 189 -1.74 13.18 1.31
N SER A 190 -2.71 12.30 1.08
CA SER A 190 -4.14 12.65 1.04
C SER A 190 -4.61 13.17 2.41
N GLU A 191 -4.33 12.45 3.51
CA GLU A 191 -4.67 12.87 4.88
C GLU A 191 -4.04 14.22 5.27
N LEU A 192 -2.83 14.51 4.78
CA LEU A 192 -2.15 15.80 4.98
C LEU A 192 -2.65 16.91 4.05
N GLY A 193 -3.54 16.62 3.09
CA GLY A 193 -3.98 17.56 2.05
C GLY A 193 -2.86 17.99 1.12
N ARG A 194 -1.83 17.14 0.92
CA ARG A 194 -0.62 17.43 0.13
C ARG A 194 -0.53 16.62 -1.17
N LEU A 195 -1.51 15.78 -1.47
CA LEU A 195 -1.50 14.94 -2.66
C LEU A 195 -1.33 15.74 -3.95
N ASN A 196 -2.03 16.86 -4.09
CA ASN A 196 -1.99 17.73 -5.25
C ASN A 196 -0.93 18.85 -5.15
N SER A 197 -0.05 18.84 -4.12
CA SER A 197 1.12 19.69 -4.10
C SER A 197 2.17 19.24 -5.14
N LYS A 198 3.07 20.12 -5.55
CA LYS A 198 4.16 19.75 -6.48
C LYS A 198 5.00 18.60 -5.92
N GLU A 199 5.29 18.64 -4.63
CA GLU A 199 6.00 17.57 -3.93
C GLU A 199 5.20 16.26 -3.97
N GLY A 200 3.89 16.32 -3.66
CA GLY A 200 3.01 15.16 -3.71
C GLY A 200 2.95 14.52 -5.09
N GLN A 201 2.83 15.32 -6.15
CA GLN A 201 2.83 14.83 -7.52
C GLN A 201 4.17 14.21 -7.95
N ILE A 202 5.30 14.79 -7.51
CA ILE A 202 6.63 14.18 -7.77
C ILE A 202 6.77 12.86 -7.02
N ILE A 203 6.38 12.80 -5.74
CA ILE A 203 6.42 11.57 -4.93
C ILE A 203 5.54 10.48 -5.57
N LEU A 204 4.30 10.83 -5.92
CA LEU A 204 3.34 9.89 -6.49
C LEU A 204 3.82 9.36 -7.84
N GLY A 205 4.26 10.25 -8.74
CA GLY A 205 4.82 9.86 -10.03
C GLY A 205 6.09 9.01 -9.90
N ALA A 206 6.96 9.35 -8.93
CA ALA A 206 8.16 8.58 -8.66
C ALA A 206 7.81 7.19 -8.10
N ALA A 207 6.82 7.06 -7.21
CA ALA A 207 6.39 5.79 -6.67
C ALA A 207 5.81 4.86 -7.75
N VAL A 208 4.98 5.39 -8.68
CA VAL A 208 4.46 4.64 -9.84
C VAL A 208 5.59 4.10 -10.71
N ILE A 209 6.62 4.91 -10.99
CA ILE A 209 7.78 4.48 -11.77
C ILE A 209 8.61 3.46 -10.97
N ASP A 210 8.75 3.68 -9.67
CA ASP A 210 9.49 2.82 -8.75
C ASP A 210 8.91 1.39 -8.68
N ASP A 211 7.57 1.25 -8.72
CA ASP A 211 6.89 -0.04 -8.78
C ASP A 211 7.26 -0.82 -10.06
N VAL A 212 7.24 -0.15 -11.21
CA VAL A 212 7.68 -0.77 -12.47
C VAL A 212 9.14 -1.19 -12.40
N LEU A 213 10.02 -0.32 -11.89
CA LEU A 213 11.45 -0.64 -11.72
C LEU A 213 11.64 -1.77 -10.69
N GLY A 214 10.85 -1.80 -9.62
CA GLY A 214 10.87 -2.86 -8.60
C GLY A 214 10.57 -4.24 -9.17
N ILE A 215 9.54 -4.36 -10.01
CA ILE A 215 9.19 -5.63 -10.69
C ILE A 215 10.33 -6.07 -11.62
N ILE A 216 10.93 -5.14 -12.36
CA ILE A 216 12.08 -5.44 -13.24
C ILE A 216 13.27 -5.94 -12.40
N VAL A 217 13.58 -5.25 -11.31
CA VAL A 217 14.66 -5.66 -10.39
C VAL A 217 14.37 -7.04 -9.79
N LEU A 218 13.13 -7.29 -9.37
CA LEU A 218 12.71 -8.61 -8.86
C LEU A 218 12.91 -9.71 -9.88
N ALA A 219 12.48 -9.50 -11.13
CA ALA A 219 12.63 -10.48 -12.21
C ALA A 219 14.10 -10.78 -12.50
N VAL A 220 14.97 -9.74 -12.52
CA VAL A 220 16.42 -9.89 -12.71
C VAL A 220 17.04 -10.69 -11.57
N VAL A 221 16.72 -10.35 -10.32
CA VAL A 221 17.33 -10.97 -9.14
C VAL A 221 16.81 -12.39 -8.93
N ALA A 222 15.52 -12.64 -9.19
CA ALA A 222 14.94 -13.98 -9.11
C ALA A 222 15.52 -14.93 -10.16
N SER A 223 15.70 -14.49 -11.42
CA SER A 223 16.35 -15.30 -12.46
C SER A 223 17.82 -15.56 -12.15
N LEU A 224 18.54 -14.55 -11.65
CA LEU A 224 19.93 -14.70 -11.21
C LEU A 224 20.06 -15.72 -10.07
N ALA A 225 19.12 -15.73 -9.13
CA ALA A 225 19.10 -16.67 -8.01
C ALA A 225 18.78 -18.10 -8.44
N LYS A 226 17.89 -18.27 -9.43
CA LYS A 226 17.42 -19.58 -9.89
C LYS A 226 18.38 -20.22 -10.92
N ASP A 227 18.75 -19.45 -11.93
CA ASP A 227 19.42 -19.96 -13.13
C ASP A 227 20.88 -19.49 -13.24
N GLY A 228 21.34 -18.61 -12.35
CA GLY A 228 22.68 -18.01 -12.36
C GLY A 228 22.89 -17.01 -13.49
N VAL A 229 21.88 -16.74 -14.31
CA VAL A 229 21.91 -15.80 -15.44
C VAL A 229 20.65 -14.96 -15.47
N VAL A 230 20.78 -13.74 -16.02
CA VAL A 230 19.64 -12.84 -16.17
C VAL A 230 18.85 -13.19 -17.43
N ASP A 231 17.54 -13.38 -17.31
CA ASP A 231 16.63 -13.50 -18.45
C ASP A 231 16.35 -12.12 -19.06
N VAL A 232 17.24 -11.71 -19.97
CA VAL A 232 17.14 -10.43 -20.68
C VAL A 232 15.85 -10.33 -21.51
N GLY A 233 15.34 -11.45 -22.04
CA GLY A 233 14.08 -11.48 -22.79
C GLY A 233 12.89 -11.06 -21.93
N ASN A 234 12.80 -11.62 -20.73
CA ASN A 234 11.75 -11.26 -19.77
C ASN A 234 11.87 -9.80 -19.29
N VAL A 235 13.09 -9.32 -19.05
CA VAL A 235 13.32 -7.91 -18.68
C VAL A 235 12.83 -6.95 -19.77
N ILE A 236 13.17 -7.21 -21.02
CA ILE A 236 12.72 -6.41 -22.18
C ILE A 236 11.19 -6.47 -22.29
N TYR A 237 10.60 -7.65 -22.14
CA TYR A 237 9.14 -7.81 -22.14
C TYR A 237 8.47 -6.95 -21.07
N LEU A 238 8.95 -6.95 -19.83
CA LEU A 238 8.42 -6.16 -18.73
C LEU A 238 8.52 -4.65 -19.00
N ILE A 239 9.65 -4.18 -19.54
CA ILE A 239 9.82 -2.76 -19.90
C ILE A 239 8.84 -2.34 -20.99
N ILE A 240 8.70 -3.14 -22.05
CA ILE A 240 7.81 -2.84 -23.17
C ILE A 240 6.35 -2.88 -22.72
N SER A 241 5.94 -3.92 -21.97
CA SER A 241 4.56 -4.07 -21.51
C SER A 241 4.14 -2.95 -20.54
N ALA A 242 5.02 -2.58 -19.58
CA ALA A 242 4.76 -1.47 -18.67
C ALA A 242 4.65 -0.13 -19.42
N SER A 243 5.58 0.13 -20.34
CA SER A 243 5.56 1.36 -21.15
C SER A 243 4.30 1.42 -22.02
N ALA A 244 3.97 0.32 -22.70
CA ALA A 244 2.77 0.23 -23.53
C ALA A 244 1.48 0.38 -22.73
N PHE A 245 1.43 -0.18 -21.51
CA PHE A 245 0.29 -0.03 -20.62
C PHE A 245 0.07 1.42 -20.19
N LEU A 246 1.11 2.08 -19.68
CA LEU A 246 1.02 3.47 -19.22
C LEU A 246 0.68 4.44 -20.36
N ILE A 247 1.35 4.31 -21.51
CA ILE A 247 1.08 5.11 -22.69
C ILE A 247 -0.34 4.82 -23.21
N GLY A 248 -0.72 3.55 -23.27
CA GLY A 248 -2.05 3.11 -23.66
C GLY A 248 -3.14 3.71 -22.77
N ALA A 249 -2.97 3.66 -21.45
CA ALA A 249 -3.91 4.25 -20.48
C ALA A 249 -4.12 5.75 -20.74
N ILE A 250 -3.05 6.49 -21.00
CA ILE A 250 -3.14 7.94 -21.29
C ILE A 250 -3.80 8.21 -22.66
N VAL A 251 -3.39 7.50 -23.71
CA VAL A 251 -3.89 7.73 -25.08
C VAL A 251 -5.36 7.33 -25.21
N PHE A 252 -5.73 6.16 -24.69
CA PHE A 252 -7.11 5.67 -24.74
C PHE A 252 -8.02 6.33 -23.72
N GLY A 253 -7.46 6.96 -22.68
CA GLY A 253 -8.22 7.63 -21.64
C GLY A 253 -9.18 8.67 -22.18
N ASN A 254 -8.74 9.52 -23.09
CA ASN A 254 -9.59 10.55 -23.74
C ASN A 254 -10.79 9.97 -24.53
N ILE A 255 -10.59 8.81 -25.17
CA ILE A 255 -11.66 8.13 -25.93
C ILE A 255 -12.62 7.47 -24.93
N PHE A 256 -12.07 6.84 -23.90
CA PHE A 256 -12.86 6.17 -22.88
C PHE A 256 -13.71 7.16 -22.08
N ASN A 257 -13.19 8.33 -21.71
CA ASN A 257 -13.92 9.36 -20.96
C ASN A 257 -15.22 9.79 -21.65
N LYS A 258 -15.19 10.01 -22.96
CA LYS A 258 -16.39 10.35 -23.73
C LYS A 258 -17.42 9.21 -23.72
N SER A 259 -16.93 7.98 -23.90
CA SER A 259 -17.78 6.78 -23.86
C SER A 259 -18.35 6.52 -22.48
N PHE A 260 -17.53 6.71 -21.43
CA PHE A 260 -17.94 6.55 -20.03
C PHE A 260 -19.07 7.50 -19.65
N VAL A 261 -18.94 8.80 -19.95
CA VAL A 261 -19.98 9.79 -19.67
C VAL A 261 -21.27 9.46 -20.46
N ALA A 262 -21.14 9.10 -21.74
CA ALA A 262 -22.30 8.72 -22.57
C ALA A 262 -23.04 7.48 -22.04
N ILE A 263 -22.30 6.49 -21.50
CA ILE A 263 -22.90 5.29 -20.87
C ILE A 263 -23.56 5.68 -19.55
N ALA A 264 -22.86 6.42 -18.68
CA ALA A 264 -23.37 6.84 -17.39
C ALA A 264 -24.66 7.67 -17.51
N ASP A 265 -24.75 8.59 -18.48
CA ASP A 265 -25.95 9.41 -18.72
C ASP A 265 -27.14 8.61 -19.24
N GLN A 266 -26.94 7.43 -19.82
CA GLN A 266 -28.02 6.54 -20.28
C GLN A 266 -28.55 5.61 -19.20
N LEU A 267 -27.75 5.34 -18.16
CA LEU A 267 -28.15 4.50 -17.03
C LEU A 267 -29.12 5.28 -16.13
N LYS A 268 -30.17 4.60 -15.67
CA LYS A 268 -31.19 5.15 -14.75
C LYS A 268 -31.30 4.36 -13.44
N THR A 269 -30.38 3.42 -13.23
CA THR A 269 -30.37 2.57 -12.06
C THR A 269 -29.45 3.15 -10.99
N ARG A 270 -29.66 2.74 -9.73
CA ARG A 270 -28.74 3.14 -8.64
C ARG A 270 -27.30 2.77 -8.98
N GLY A 271 -26.35 3.68 -8.70
CA GLY A 271 -24.94 3.46 -8.98
C GLY A 271 -24.56 3.68 -10.45
N GLU A 272 -25.37 4.42 -11.20
CA GLU A 272 -25.18 4.72 -12.63
C GLU A 272 -23.80 5.26 -12.99
N LEU A 273 -23.13 5.92 -12.04
CA LEU A 273 -21.79 6.48 -12.23
C LEU A 273 -20.70 5.58 -11.59
N VAL A 274 -20.90 5.14 -10.34
CA VAL A 274 -19.87 4.41 -9.59
C VAL A 274 -19.66 2.99 -10.11
N ILE A 275 -20.72 2.28 -10.52
CA ILE A 275 -20.59 0.90 -10.98
C ILE A 275 -19.79 0.80 -12.30
N PRO A 276 -20.07 1.58 -13.36
CA PRO A 276 -19.25 1.57 -14.57
C PRO A 276 -17.79 1.99 -14.29
N ALA A 277 -17.56 2.97 -13.40
CA ALA A 277 -16.22 3.39 -13.02
C ALA A 277 -15.47 2.28 -12.31
N PHE A 278 -16.15 1.55 -11.42
CA PHE A 278 -15.58 0.43 -10.69
C PHE A 278 -15.26 -0.75 -11.62
N ILE A 279 -16.14 -1.07 -12.56
CA ILE A 279 -15.90 -2.06 -13.61
C ILE A 279 -14.64 -1.69 -14.40
N PHE A 280 -14.49 -0.42 -14.78
CA PHE A 280 -13.32 0.05 -15.51
C PHE A 280 -12.04 -0.09 -14.66
N ALA A 281 -12.09 0.30 -13.38
CA ALA A 281 -10.95 0.15 -12.47
C ALA A 281 -10.51 -1.31 -12.32
N ILE A 282 -11.47 -2.24 -12.17
CA ILE A 282 -11.17 -3.68 -12.06
C ILE A 282 -10.61 -4.23 -13.38
N ILE A 283 -11.14 -3.81 -14.53
CA ILE A 283 -10.61 -4.22 -15.84
C ILE A 283 -9.17 -3.75 -16.00
N MET A 284 -8.87 -2.51 -15.67
CA MET A 284 -7.51 -1.96 -15.76
C MET A 284 -6.55 -2.66 -14.78
N ALA A 285 -7.00 -2.94 -13.56
CA ALA A 285 -6.26 -3.71 -12.57
C ALA A 285 -5.95 -5.14 -13.08
N TYR A 286 -6.96 -5.80 -13.65
CA TYR A 286 -6.81 -7.13 -14.27
C TYR A 286 -5.82 -7.10 -15.45
N LEU A 287 -5.94 -6.12 -16.36
CA LEU A 287 -5.03 -5.97 -17.50
C LEU A 287 -3.58 -5.75 -17.04
N ALA A 288 -3.37 -4.95 -16.01
CA ALA A 288 -2.05 -4.78 -15.41
C ALA A 288 -1.50 -6.12 -14.89
N SER A 289 -2.29 -6.87 -14.12
CA SER A 289 -1.90 -8.19 -13.61
C SER A 289 -1.55 -9.19 -14.72
N VAL A 290 -2.31 -9.23 -15.81
CA VAL A 290 -2.07 -10.15 -16.94
C VAL A 290 -0.73 -9.90 -17.60
N ILE A 291 -0.26 -8.67 -17.63
CA ILE A 291 1.06 -8.30 -18.18
C ILE A 291 2.16 -8.26 -17.11
N HIS A 292 1.92 -8.88 -15.95
CA HIS A 292 2.85 -8.98 -14.83
C HIS A 292 3.20 -7.64 -14.16
N LEU A 293 2.32 -6.65 -14.24
CA LEU A 293 2.38 -5.43 -13.42
C LEU A 293 1.50 -5.56 -12.18
N GLU A 294 1.74 -4.72 -11.18
CA GLU A 294 0.89 -4.64 -10.00
C GLU A 294 -0.54 -4.18 -10.37
N ALA A 295 -1.56 -4.86 -9.86
CA ALA A 295 -2.97 -4.51 -10.09
C ALA A 295 -3.30 -3.07 -9.66
N ILE A 296 -2.64 -2.59 -8.62
CA ILE A 296 -2.79 -1.23 -8.09
C ILE A 296 -2.42 -0.15 -9.10
N LEU A 297 -1.43 -0.39 -9.99
CA LEU A 297 -1.09 0.53 -11.07
C LEU A 297 -2.21 0.66 -12.08
N GLY A 298 -2.90 -0.44 -12.39
CA GLY A 298 -4.07 -0.45 -13.25
C GLY A 298 -5.22 0.36 -12.67
N ALA A 299 -5.51 0.19 -11.39
CA ALA A 299 -6.54 0.93 -10.68
C ALA A 299 -6.21 2.44 -10.61
N PHE A 300 -4.97 2.79 -10.30
CA PHE A 300 -4.50 4.18 -10.30
C PHE A 300 -4.63 4.83 -11.69
N ALA A 301 -4.20 4.13 -12.74
CA ALA A 301 -4.35 4.60 -14.12
C ALA A 301 -5.83 4.82 -14.49
N ALA A 302 -6.74 3.93 -14.06
CA ALA A 302 -8.18 4.10 -14.28
C ALA A 302 -8.70 5.36 -13.56
N GLY A 303 -8.28 5.62 -12.34
CA GLY A 303 -8.62 6.83 -11.59
C GLY A 303 -8.14 8.09 -12.29
N LEU A 304 -6.87 8.12 -12.76
CA LEU A 304 -6.31 9.23 -13.53
C LEU A 304 -7.06 9.50 -14.83
N VAL A 305 -7.48 8.44 -15.54
CA VAL A 305 -8.28 8.58 -16.76
C VAL A 305 -9.62 9.23 -16.45
N LEU A 306 -10.30 8.79 -15.40
CA LEU A 306 -11.63 9.33 -15.02
C LEU A 306 -11.55 10.69 -14.33
N GLU A 307 -10.39 11.10 -13.84
CA GLU A 307 -10.16 12.44 -13.28
C GLU A 307 -10.47 13.56 -14.27
N GLU A 308 -10.19 13.36 -15.57
CA GLU A 308 -10.46 14.35 -16.61
C GLU A 308 -11.95 14.46 -16.97
N THR A 309 -12.85 13.65 -16.40
CA THR A 309 -14.29 13.72 -16.70
C THR A 309 -15.01 14.86 -15.98
N ASP A 310 -16.03 15.42 -16.61
CA ASP A 310 -16.90 16.43 -15.98
C ASP A 310 -17.63 15.87 -14.73
N LYS A 311 -17.79 14.55 -14.63
CA LYS A 311 -18.43 13.82 -13.52
C LYS A 311 -17.48 13.51 -12.35
N ARG A 312 -16.20 13.92 -12.42
CA ARG A 312 -15.17 13.62 -11.40
C ARG A 312 -15.64 13.84 -9.97
N LYS A 313 -16.16 15.03 -9.66
CA LYS A 313 -16.56 15.39 -8.28
C LYS A 313 -17.72 14.54 -7.75
N GLU A 314 -18.63 14.17 -8.62
CA GLU A 314 -19.76 13.32 -8.28
C GLU A 314 -19.30 11.86 -8.07
N LEU A 315 -18.47 11.37 -8.98
CA LEU A 315 -17.86 10.04 -8.87
C LEU A 315 -17.04 9.90 -7.58
N GLN A 316 -16.20 10.89 -7.28
CA GLN A 316 -15.38 10.89 -6.06
C GLN A 316 -16.24 10.78 -4.79
N LYS A 317 -17.36 11.54 -4.71
CA LYS A 317 -18.29 11.42 -3.58
C LYS A 317 -18.92 10.04 -3.43
N GLN A 318 -19.09 9.30 -4.52
CA GLN A 318 -19.65 7.95 -4.49
C GLN A 318 -18.58 6.86 -4.21
N VAL A 319 -17.30 7.12 -4.55
CA VAL A 319 -16.18 6.20 -4.30
C VAL A 319 -15.70 6.26 -2.85
N ILE A 320 -15.62 7.44 -2.25
CA ILE A 320 -15.16 7.64 -0.87
C ILE A 320 -15.82 6.67 0.14
N PRO A 321 -17.15 6.49 0.20
CA PRO A 321 -17.76 5.56 1.16
C PRO A 321 -17.34 4.10 0.95
N ILE A 322 -17.02 3.70 -0.28
CA ILE A 322 -16.54 2.34 -0.59
C ILE A 322 -15.09 2.20 -0.12
N ALA A 323 -14.27 3.23 -0.37
CA ALA A 323 -12.90 3.29 0.10
C ALA A 323 -12.84 3.27 1.64
N ASP A 324 -13.67 4.06 2.32
CA ASP A 324 -13.78 4.09 3.79
C ASP A 324 -14.11 2.73 4.41
N MET A 325 -14.75 1.83 3.65
CA MET A 325 -15.03 0.46 4.10
C MET A 325 -13.87 -0.51 3.82
N LEU A 326 -13.22 -0.43 2.67
CA LEU A 326 -12.28 -1.47 2.22
C LEU A 326 -10.82 -1.11 2.51
N VAL A 327 -10.46 0.17 2.46
CA VAL A 327 -9.09 0.62 2.72
C VAL A 327 -8.60 0.26 4.14
N PRO A 328 -9.41 0.39 5.21
CA PRO A 328 -9.00 -0.07 6.54
C PRO A 328 -8.66 -1.55 6.62
N VAL A 329 -9.32 -2.39 5.81
CA VAL A 329 -9.00 -3.83 5.76
C VAL A 329 -7.56 -4.02 5.29
N PHE A 330 -7.11 -3.25 4.30
CA PHE A 330 -5.73 -3.29 3.82
C PHE A 330 -4.73 -2.89 4.91
N PHE A 331 -4.86 -1.70 5.49
CA PHE A 331 -3.87 -1.22 6.46
C PHE A 331 -3.81 -2.05 7.74
N VAL A 332 -4.96 -2.47 8.25
CA VAL A 332 -5.03 -3.35 9.43
C VAL A 332 -4.43 -4.73 9.13
N THR A 333 -4.68 -5.30 7.94
CA THR A 333 -4.09 -6.58 7.53
C THR A 333 -2.57 -6.49 7.39
N VAL A 334 -2.04 -5.42 6.80
CA VAL A 334 -0.59 -5.16 6.73
C VAL A 334 0.00 -5.09 8.14
N GLY A 335 -0.65 -4.37 9.05
CA GLY A 335 -0.25 -4.33 10.46
C GLY A 335 -0.31 -5.71 11.13
N ALA A 336 -1.38 -6.47 10.91
CA ALA A 336 -1.60 -7.78 11.53
C ALA A 336 -0.59 -8.85 11.07
N LYS A 337 -0.12 -8.76 9.83
CA LYS A 337 0.97 -9.62 9.29
C LYS A 337 2.36 -9.23 9.82
N THR A 338 2.48 -8.09 10.50
CA THR A 338 3.75 -7.58 11.02
C THR A 338 4.13 -8.31 12.31
N ASP A 339 5.19 -9.12 12.28
CA ASP A 339 5.73 -9.78 13.47
C ASP A 339 6.85 -8.95 14.13
N LEU A 340 6.53 -8.29 15.22
CA LEU A 340 7.53 -7.56 16.03
C LEU A 340 8.44 -8.48 16.85
N GLY A 341 8.15 -9.77 16.94
CA GLY A 341 9.02 -10.74 17.62
C GLY A 341 10.42 -10.81 17.02
N VAL A 342 10.55 -10.51 15.73
CA VAL A 342 11.85 -10.39 15.04
C VAL A 342 12.73 -9.26 15.62
N LEU A 343 12.14 -8.24 16.25
CA LEU A 343 12.87 -7.14 16.89
C LEU A 343 13.37 -7.48 18.30
N ASN A 344 13.04 -8.66 18.84
CA ASN A 344 13.41 -9.03 20.21
C ASN A 344 14.92 -9.37 20.31
N PRO A 345 15.75 -8.54 20.97
CA PRO A 345 17.20 -8.76 21.09
C PRO A 345 17.57 -9.89 22.05
N ALA A 346 16.62 -10.36 22.86
CA ALA A 346 16.85 -11.47 23.79
C ALA A 346 17.01 -12.83 23.09
N ILE A 347 16.57 -12.91 21.82
CA ILE A 347 16.71 -14.10 20.99
C ILE A 347 18.07 -14.03 20.29
N PRO A 348 19.00 -14.95 20.53
CA PRO A 348 20.37 -14.88 19.98
C PRO A 348 20.44 -14.80 18.45
N THR A 349 19.55 -15.51 17.75
CA THR A 349 19.46 -15.48 16.30
C THR A 349 19.01 -14.12 15.74
N ASN A 350 18.36 -13.29 16.55
CA ASN A 350 17.92 -11.97 16.15
C ASN A 350 19.03 -10.91 16.30
N GLN A 351 20.06 -11.14 17.10
CA GLN A 351 21.13 -10.15 17.32
C GLN A 351 21.88 -9.83 16.01
N GLU A 352 22.26 -10.86 15.27
CA GLU A 352 22.91 -10.69 13.96
C GLU A 352 21.95 -9.99 12.97
N ALA A 353 20.68 -10.44 12.96
CA ALA A 353 19.64 -9.82 12.14
C ALA A 353 19.41 -8.35 12.49
N LEU A 354 19.40 -7.97 13.78
CA LEU A 354 19.24 -6.58 14.23
C LEU A 354 20.38 -5.66 13.76
N ILE A 355 21.63 -6.15 13.78
CA ILE A 355 22.78 -5.38 13.31
C ILE A 355 22.66 -5.14 11.80
N MET A 356 22.36 -6.19 11.01
CA MET A 356 22.11 -6.06 9.57
C MET A 356 20.88 -5.19 9.28
N ALA A 357 19.80 -5.34 10.05
CA ALA A 357 18.60 -4.52 9.92
C ALA A 357 18.89 -3.03 10.16
N THR A 358 19.67 -2.71 11.20
CA THR A 358 20.07 -1.31 11.49
C THR A 358 20.82 -0.70 10.31
N PHE A 359 21.71 -1.45 9.69
CA PHE A 359 22.41 -1.04 8.47
C PHE A 359 21.41 -0.85 7.31
N LEU A 360 20.55 -1.84 7.03
CA LEU A 360 19.57 -1.78 5.94
C LEU A 360 18.57 -0.62 6.13
N ILE A 361 18.08 -0.40 7.35
CA ILE A 361 17.19 0.73 7.69
C ILE A 361 17.90 2.06 7.41
N THR A 362 19.14 2.18 7.84
CA THR A 362 19.93 3.41 7.62
C THR A 362 20.12 3.68 6.13
N VAL A 363 20.50 2.66 5.36
CA VAL A 363 20.64 2.75 3.90
C VAL A 363 19.30 3.06 3.23
N ALA A 364 18.21 2.41 3.65
CA ALA A 364 16.87 2.65 3.12
C ALA A 364 16.43 4.10 3.32
N ILE A 365 16.60 4.64 4.52
CA ILE A 365 16.19 6.02 4.85
C ILE A 365 17.09 7.02 4.12
N ILE A 366 18.40 6.92 4.28
CA ILE A 366 19.35 7.87 3.68
C ILE A 366 19.26 7.82 2.16
N GLY A 367 19.25 6.62 1.57
CA GLY A 367 19.19 6.43 0.12
C GLY A 367 17.94 7.02 -0.50
N LYS A 368 16.79 6.95 0.19
CA LYS A 368 15.55 7.57 -0.30
C LYS A 368 15.50 9.08 0.01
N VAL A 369 15.95 9.53 1.16
CA VAL A 369 16.00 10.97 1.47
C VAL A 369 16.87 11.74 0.48
N VAL A 370 18.00 11.18 0.05
CA VAL A 370 18.89 11.77 -0.95
C VAL A 370 18.20 12.01 -2.29
N THR A 371 17.16 11.22 -2.64
CA THR A 371 16.43 11.41 -3.91
C THR A 371 15.79 12.79 -4.01
N GLY A 372 15.32 13.37 -2.91
CA GLY A 372 14.77 14.72 -2.90
C GLY A 372 15.79 15.80 -3.30
N LEU A 373 17.09 15.56 -3.07
CA LEU A 373 18.15 16.49 -3.48
C LEU A 373 18.38 16.49 -5.00
N THR A 374 17.91 15.48 -5.71
CA THR A 374 18.05 15.37 -7.17
C THR A 374 17.02 16.20 -7.93
N VAL A 375 16.01 16.76 -7.25
CA VAL A 375 15.00 17.59 -7.89
C VAL A 375 15.59 18.98 -8.23
N PHE A 376 15.53 19.33 -9.50
CA PHE A 376 16.07 20.57 -10.07
C PHE A 376 14.98 21.39 -10.78
N GLY A 377 15.27 22.67 -11.04
CA GLY A 377 14.39 23.55 -11.82
C GLY A 377 13.08 23.95 -11.15
N GLN A 378 12.90 23.63 -9.87
CA GLN A 378 11.69 23.95 -9.10
C GLN A 378 12.03 24.82 -7.89
N PRO A 379 11.91 26.17 -8.01
CA PRO A 379 12.17 27.07 -6.88
C PRO A 379 11.10 26.88 -5.79
N GLY A 380 11.53 26.89 -4.51
CA GLY A 380 10.63 26.80 -3.36
C GLY A 380 10.11 25.40 -3.03
N ILE A 381 10.55 24.34 -3.75
CA ILE A 381 10.12 22.97 -3.49
C ILE A 381 10.75 22.41 -2.20
N ASN A 382 9.96 21.70 -1.42
CA ASN A 382 10.45 21.01 -0.23
C ASN A 382 11.09 19.67 -0.59
N ARG A 383 12.41 19.68 -0.82
CA ARG A 383 13.19 18.50 -1.19
C ARG A 383 13.19 17.41 -0.12
N TRP A 384 13.14 17.80 1.16
CA TRP A 384 13.07 16.86 2.27
C TRP A 384 11.76 16.09 2.26
N ALA A 385 10.65 16.77 1.96
CA ALA A 385 9.34 16.11 1.84
C ALA A 385 9.34 15.07 0.71
N ILE A 386 9.97 15.36 -0.43
CA ILE A 386 10.08 14.40 -1.54
C ILE A 386 10.88 13.18 -1.10
N GLY A 387 12.07 13.37 -0.51
CA GLY A 387 12.89 12.26 -0.06
C GLY A 387 12.23 11.41 1.03
N VAL A 388 11.60 12.06 2.00
CA VAL A 388 10.86 11.38 3.08
C VAL A 388 9.65 10.61 2.54
N GLY A 389 8.94 11.18 1.54
CA GLY A 389 7.82 10.51 0.89
C GLY A 389 8.18 9.22 0.17
N MET A 390 9.45 9.03 -0.17
CA MET A 390 9.96 7.81 -0.81
C MET A 390 10.46 6.75 0.20
N ILE A 391 10.41 7.02 1.53
CA ILE A 391 10.89 6.08 2.56
C ILE A 391 9.98 4.85 2.73
N PRO A 392 8.62 4.94 2.75
CA PRO A 392 7.79 3.80 3.12
C PRO A 392 8.07 2.58 2.26
N ARG A 393 8.19 1.42 2.91
CA ARG A 393 8.24 0.11 2.26
C ARG A 393 6.90 -0.58 2.50
N GLY A 394 6.51 -1.46 1.59
CA GLY A 394 5.26 -2.20 1.69
C GLY A 394 5.45 -3.66 1.33
N GLU A 395 4.38 -4.21 0.78
CA GLU A 395 4.26 -5.61 0.36
C GLU A 395 5.39 -6.07 -0.56
N VAL A 396 5.83 -5.23 -1.49
CA VAL A 396 6.91 -5.59 -2.44
C VAL A 396 8.21 -5.96 -1.72
N GLY A 397 8.58 -5.24 -0.65
CA GLY A 397 9.74 -5.59 0.17
C GLY A 397 9.62 -6.97 0.84
N LEU A 398 8.41 -7.33 1.28
CA LEU A 398 8.11 -8.65 1.83
C LEU A 398 8.13 -9.75 0.77
N VAL A 399 7.70 -9.45 -0.46
CA VAL A 399 7.82 -10.37 -1.61
C VAL A 399 9.28 -10.71 -1.88
N PHE A 400 10.18 -9.73 -1.86
CA PHE A 400 11.62 -10.00 -1.97
C PHE A 400 12.11 -10.95 -0.85
N ALA A 401 11.72 -10.69 0.41
CA ALA A 401 12.08 -11.57 1.52
C ALA A 401 11.53 -13.00 1.32
N GLY A 402 10.27 -13.14 0.90
CA GLY A 402 9.62 -14.42 0.65
C GLY A 402 10.25 -15.20 -0.49
N VAL A 403 10.45 -14.58 -1.65
CA VAL A 403 11.10 -15.21 -2.83
C VAL A 403 12.54 -15.62 -2.50
N GLY A 404 13.28 -14.76 -1.79
CA GLY A 404 14.64 -15.07 -1.37
C GLY A 404 14.74 -16.21 -0.35
N ALA A 405 13.77 -16.31 0.55
CA ALA A 405 13.67 -17.42 1.50
C ALA A 405 13.26 -18.72 0.77
N ALA A 406 12.27 -18.70 -0.11
CA ALA A 406 11.79 -19.86 -0.86
C ALA A 406 12.85 -20.41 -1.82
N SER A 407 13.70 -19.56 -2.41
CA SER A 407 14.83 -19.96 -3.26
C SER A 407 16.05 -20.44 -2.48
N GLY A 408 16.03 -20.35 -1.12
CA GLY A 408 17.16 -20.71 -0.27
C GLY A 408 18.38 -19.77 -0.38
N VAL A 409 18.21 -18.63 -1.04
CA VAL A 409 19.28 -17.63 -1.24
C VAL A 409 19.52 -16.83 0.03
N LEU A 410 18.47 -16.47 0.76
CA LEU A 410 18.58 -15.68 1.97
C LEU A 410 18.79 -16.57 3.19
N SER A 411 19.82 -16.25 3.98
CA SER A 411 19.94 -16.81 5.33
C SER A 411 18.81 -16.30 6.24
N LYS A 412 18.44 -17.07 7.28
CA LYS A 412 17.39 -16.64 8.22
C LYS A 412 17.64 -15.26 8.84
N PRO A 413 18.88 -14.93 9.32
CA PRO A 413 19.14 -13.58 9.85
C PRO A 413 18.99 -12.48 8.80
N LEU A 414 19.41 -12.69 7.55
CA LEU A 414 19.29 -11.68 6.50
C LEU A 414 17.84 -11.48 6.06
N GLY A 415 17.06 -12.56 5.95
CA GLY A 415 15.63 -12.48 5.69
C GLY A 415 14.88 -11.71 6.80
N ALA A 416 15.18 -12.02 8.07
CA ALA A 416 14.66 -11.27 9.21
C ALA A 416 15.05 -9.79 9.17
N ALA A 417 16.31 -9.47 8.81
CA ALA A 417 16.79 -8.09 8.68
C ALA A 417 16.02 -7.30 7.61
N ILE A 418 15.68 -7.92 6.47
CA ILE A 418 14.85 -7.29 5.43
C ILE A 418 13.44 -7.02 5.96
N ILE A 419 12.83 -7.99 6.65
CA ILE A 419 11.49 -7.82 7.24
C ILE A 419 11.51 -6.69 8.27
N MET A 420 12.50 -6.64 9.16
CA MET A 420 12.65 -5.55 10.12
C MET A 420 12.80 -4.19 9.45
N MET A 421 13.56 -4.11 8.37
CA MET A 421 13.73 -2.87 7.60
C MET A 421 12.40 -2.42 7.01
N VAL A 422 11.62 -3.31 6.41
CA VAL A 422 10.28 -3.00 5.87
C VAL A 422 9.38 -2.47 6.98
N ILE A 423 9.30 -3.16 8.11
CA ILE A 423 8.48 -2.77 9.26
C ILE A 423 8.83 -1.37 9.73
N ILE A 424 10.09 -1.14 10.06
CA ILE A 424 10.53 0.14 10.64
C ILE A 424 10.33 1.30 9.67
N THR A 425 10.65 1.13 8.39
CA THR A 425 10.45 2.19 7.39
C THR A 425 8.98 2.48 7.13
N THR A 426 8.12 1.48 7.19
CA THR A 426 6.65 1.63 7.09
C THR A 426 6.09 2.49 8.22
N PHE A 427 6.48 2.21 9.46
CA PHE A 427 5.94 2.91 10.64
C PHE A 427 6.56 4.29 10.87
N ILE A 428 7.82 4.49 10.49
CA ILE A 428 8.52 5.77 10.67
C ILE A 428 8.09 6.83 9.64
N ALA A 429 7.73 6.43 8.44
CA ALA A 429 7.47 7.35 7.34
C ALA A 429 6.25 8.28 7.54
N PRO A 430 5.07 7.83 8.02
CA PRO A 430 3.94 8.72 8.24
C PRO A 430 4.23 9.89 9.20
N PRO A 431 4.80 9.68 10.41
CA PRO A 431 5.18 10.78 11.27
C PRO A 431 6.27 11.69 10.68
N LEU A 432 7.25 11.13 9.94
CA LEU A 432 8.27 11.95 9.28
C LEU A 432 7.67 12.83 8.18
N LEU A 433 6.74 12.30 7.37
CA LEU A 433 6.03 13.08 6.36
C LEU A 433 5.27 14.24 6.98
N ARG A 434 4.56 14.01 8.07
CA ARG A 434 3.89 15.09 8.79
C ARG A 434 4.87 16.15 9.30
N PHE A 435 6.02 15.73 9.80
CA PHE A 435 7.04 16.66 10.29
C PHE A 435 7.63 17.55 9.17
N VAL A 436 7.86 16.99 7.99
CA VAL A 436 8.45 17.75 6.86
C VAL A 436 7.42 18.55 6.05
N PHE A 437 6.12 18.23 6.17
CA PHE A 437 5.01 19.02 5.64
C PHE A 437 4.35 19.78 6.79
N PRO A 438 4.79 21.02 7.11
CA PRO A 438 4.11 21.82 8.13
C PRO A 438 2.66 22.09 7.74
N GLU A 439 1.79 22.14 8.73
CA GLU A 439 0.36 22.43 8.54
C GLU A 439 0.20 23.71 7.73
N SER A 440 -0.53 23.64 6.61
CA SER A 440 -0.88 24.86 5.90
C SER A 440 -1.96 25.57 6.72
N ASN A 441 -1.73 26.85 7.06
CA ASN A 441 -2.69 27.73 7.75
C ASN A 441 -4.03 27.92 7.00
N THR A 442 -4.33 27.10 6.01
CA THR A 442 -5.55 27.17 5.19
C THR A 442 -6.78 26.63 5.93
N ALA A 443 -6.60 25.69 6.88
CA ALA A 443 -7.70 25.17 7.69
C ALA A 443 -8.27 26.22 8.66
N THR A 444 -7.40 27.04 9.24
CA THR A 444 -7.81 28.11 10.18
C THR A 444 -8.62 29.22 9.49
N ASN A 445 -8.45 29.42 8.18
CA ASN A 445 -9.21 30.43 7.43
C ASN A 445 -10.59 29.95 6.96
N LEU A 446 -10.82 28.65 6.84
CA LEU A 446 -12.15 28.11 6.50
C LEU A 446 -13.06 28.10 7.72
N ASP A 447 -12.56 27.75 8.89
CA ASP A 447 -13.34 27.81 10.13
C ASP A 447 -13.67 29.26 10.54
N SER A 448 -12.73 30.19 10.39
CA SER A 448 -12.98 31.62 10.67
C SER A 448 -13.92 32.28 9.66
N ASN A 449 -13.99 31.80 8.43
CA ASN A 449 -14.97 32.29 7.43
C ASN A 449 -16.35 31.64 7.58
N SER A 450 -16.44 30.39 8.01
CA SER A 450 -17.72 29.74 8.33
C SER A 450 -18.35 30.32 9.60
N GLU A 451 -17.57 30.63 10.63
CA GLU A 451 -18.06 31.36 11.82
C GLU A 451 -18.53 32.80 11.50
N LYS A 452 -17.82 33.49 10.60
CA LYS A 452 -18.25 34.81 10.13
C LYS A 452 -19.50 34.78 9.26
N LEU A 453 -19.71 33.76 8.46
CA LEU A 453 -20.93 33.57 7.67
C LEU A 453 -22.14 33.21 8.55
N LEU A 454 -21.94 32.38 9.58
CA LEU A 454 -22.99 32.05 10.56
C LEU A 454 -23.35 33.24 11.48
N ALA A 455 -22.40 34.14 11.74
CA ALA A 455 -22.67 35.36 12.53
C ALA A 455 -23.43 36.46 11.76
N VAL A 456 -23.46 36.39 10.43
CA VAL A 456 -24.18 37.38 9.56
C VAL A 456 -25.64 36.97 9.31
N GLU A 457 -26.02 35.72 9.54
CA GLU A 457 -27.39 35.22 9.32
C GLU A 457 -28.31 35.22 10.52
N THR A 458 -27.94 35.87 11.64
CA THR A 458 -28.86 36.05 12.75
C THR A 458 -29.74 37.30 12.47
N PRO A 459 -31.05 37.15 12.19
CA PRO A 459 -31.93 38.32 11.98
C PRO A 459 -32.12 39.05 13.30
N GLN A 460 -31.82 40.34 13.31
CA GLN A 460 -32.23 41.24 14.37
C GLN A 460 -33.76 41.16 14.52
N SER A 461 -34.21 40.66 15.66
CA SER A 461 -35.60 40.63 16.08
C SER A 461 -36.17 42.05 16.11
N LEU A 462 -37.23 42.26 15.34
CA LEU A 462 -38.10 43.44 15.43
C LEU A 462 -38.46 43.80 16.87
N SER A 463 -37.99 44.95 17.30
CA SER A 463 -38.53 45.64 18.47
C SER A 463 -39.85 46.25 18.05
N THR A 464 -40.96 45.71 18.55
CA THR A 464 -42.27 46.34 18.55
C THR A 464 -42.28 47.53 19.49
N THR A 465 -42.35 48.76 18.97
CA THR A 465 -42.84 49.91 19.66
C THR A 465 -44.36 49.87 19.66
N LYS A 466 -44.96 49.68 20.85
CA LYS A 466 -46.27 50.18 21.20
C LYS A 466 -46.13 51.68 21.43
N ASP A 467 -46.99 52.45 20.77
CA ASP A 467 -47.65 53.60 21.42
C ASP A 467 -48.76 54.13 20.49
N ASN A 468 -49.99 54.31 21.16
CA ASN A 468 -51.25 55.00 20.81
C ASN A 468 -52.17 54.42 19.75
#